data_74cc1300a614271f08951b2604ef510b
#
_entry.id   74cc1300a614271f08951b2604ef510b
#
_cell.length_a   1.000
_cell.length_b   1.000
_cell.length_c   1.000
_cell.angle_alpha   90.00
_cell.angle_beta   90.00
_cell.angle_gamma   90.00
#
_symmetry.space_group_name_H-M   'P 1'
#
loop_
_entity.id
_entity.type
_entity.pdbx_description
1 polymer ?
#
loop_
_entity_poly.entity_id
_entity_poly.type
_entity_poly.pdbx_seq_one_letter_code
_entity_poly.pdbx_strand_id
1 'polypeptide(L)'
;MNTPEHLKYTETHEWIKTEAEGTLAVGITDHAQEVLGDIVFLELPPVGKRYAQGEACAVIESVKAASDINMPVAGVVVAANEALAKSPERVNADAYAAWIFRIEPDNAGDLGGLMDAAAYAGHAAK
;
A
#
# COMPACT_ATOMS: atom_id res chain seq x y z
N MET A 1 6.74 14.18 8.22
CA MET A 1 6.23 12.97 7.55
C MET A 1 7.15 11.81 7.85
N ASN A 2 6.57 10.67 8.22
CA ASN A 2 7.35 9.48 8.60
C ASN A 2 7.59 8.58 7.38
N THR A 3 8.83 8.10 7.22
CA THR A 3 9.24 7.23 6.12
C THR A 3 10.14 6.11 6.67
N PRO A 4 9.55 5.04 7.22
CA PRO A 4 10.32 3.95 7.83
C PRO A 4 11.36 3.34 6.89
N GLU A 5 12.57 3.15 7.38
CA GLU A 5 13.70 2.69 6.58
C GLU A 5 13.64 1.20 6.22
N HIS A 6 12.88 0.41 6.97
CA HIS A 6 12.78 -1.03 6.73
C HIS A 6 11.76 -1.41 5.65
N LEU A 7 11.05 -0.42 5.10
CA LEU A 7 10.03 -0.64 4.08
C LEU A 7 10.54 -0.28 2.68
N LYS A 8 9.82 -0.75 1.66
CA LYS A 8 9.99 -0.32 0.27
C LYS A 8 8.79 0.52 -0.12
N TYR A 9 8.90 1.27 -1.22
CA TYR A 9 7.90 2.25 -1.61
C TYR A 9 7.72 2.31 -3.12
N THR A 10 6.52 2.71 -3.56
CA THR A 10 6.22 2.94 -4.97
C THR A 10 6.07 4.44 -5.25
N GLU A 11 6.11 4.79 -6.55
CA GLU A 11 5.88 6.16 -7.01
C GLU A 11 4.48 6.66 -6.68
N THR A 12 3.52 5.75 -6.55
CA THR A 12 2.12 6.08 -6.27
C THR A 12 1.77 5.99 -4.80
N HIS A 13 2.80 5.99 -3.94
CA HIS A 13 2.67 6.15 -2.49
C HIS A 13 2.08 4.93 -1.77
N GLU A 14 2.44 3.73 -2.22
CA GLU A 14 2.21 2.51 -1.44
C GLU A 14 3.50 2.13 -0.71
N TRP A 15 3.37 1.60 0.51
CA TRP A 15 4.50 1.00 1.21
C TRP A 15 4.40 -0.52 1.17
N ILE A 16 5.55 -1.18 1.22
CA ILE A 16 5.65 -2.63 1.12
C ILE A 16 6.54 -3.16 2.23
N LYS A 17 6.03 -4.15 2.96
CA LYS A 17 6.77 -4.83 4.01
C LYS A 17 6.86 -6.32 3.67
N THR A 18 8.09 -6.84 3.62
CA THR A 18 8.31 -8.27 3.41
C THR A 18 8.00 -9.03 4.69
N GLU A 19 7.07 -9.99 4.59
CA GLU A 19 6.71 -10.84 5.72
C GLU A 19 7.62 -12.09 5.77
N ALA A 20 7.62 -12.78 6.92
CA ALA A 20 8.52 -13.90 7.15
C ALA A 20 8.35 -15.05 6.15
N GLU A 21 7.14 -15.29 5.67
CA GLU A 21 6.83 -16.36 4.72
C GLU A 21 7.04 -15.96 3.25
N GLY A 22 7.55 -14.76 3.00
CA GLY A 22 7.79 -14.28 1.64
C GLY A 22 6.64 -13.52 1.00
N THR A 23 5.51 -13.41 1.68
CA THR A 23 4.43 -12.53 1.22
C THR A 23 4.77 -11.07 1.52
N LEU A 24 4.06 -10.16 0.86
CA LEU A 24 4.28 -8.72 1.03
C LEU A 24 3.01 -8.08 1.57
N ALA A 25 3.14 -7.35 2.68
CA ALA A 25 2.06 -6.51 3.17
C ALA A 25 2.14 -5.16 2.47
N VAL A 26 1.02 -4.63 2.06
CA VAL A 26 0.92 -3.37 1.30
C VAL A 26 -0.06 -2.44 1.98
N GLY A 27 0.31 -1.17 2.07
CA GLY A 27 -0.55 -0.11 2.55
C GLY A 27 -0.20 1.18 1.86
N ILE A 28 -0.81 2.29 2.28
CA ILE A 28 -0.46 3.60 1.75
C ILE A 28 0.43 4.35 2.74
N THR A 29 1.27 5.24 2.22
CA THR A 29 2.24 5.97 3.04
C THR A 29 1.59 7.05 3.88
N ASP A 30 2.33 7.55 4.87
CA ASP A 30 1.91 8.69 5.66
C ASP A 30 1.65 9.92 4.78
N HIS A 31 2.50 10.13 3.77
CA HIS A 31 2.31 11.19 2.78
C HIS A 31 0.94 11.04 2.06
N ALA A 32 0.60 9.84 1.63
CA ALA A 32 -0.65 9.60 0.92
C ALA A 32 -1.87 9.90 1.79
N GLN A 33 -1.88 9.44 3.05
CA GLN A 33 -3.03 9.69 3.92
C GLN A 33 -3.15 11.18 4.26
N GLU A 34 -2.04 11.87 4.37
CA GLU A 34 -2.04 13.30 4.65
C GLU A 34 -2.64 14.10 3.48
N VAL A 35 -2.26 13.75 2.25
CA VAL A 35 -2.81 14.37 1.04
C VAL A 35 -4.30 14.07 0.88
N LEU A 36 -4.72 12.84 1.17
CA LEU A 36 -6.13 12.44 1.06
C LEU A 36 -7.02 13.07 2.12
N GLY A 37 -6.50 13.23 3.35
CA GLY A 37 -7.31 13.67 4.48
C GLY A 37 -8.04 12.49 5.12
N ASP A 38 -9.14 12.77 5.81
CA ASP A 38 -9.87 11.75 6.58
C ASP A 38 -10.41 10.63 5.69
N ILE A 39 -9.95 9.42 5.93
CA ILE A 39 -10.34 8.25 5.16
C ILE A 39 -11.69 7.74 5.68
N VAL A 40 -12.64 7.53 4.78
CA VAL A 40 -14.01 7.15 5.12
C VAL A 40 -14.43 5.81 4.51
N PHE A 41 -13.74 5.34 3.48
CA PHE A 41 -14.09 4.08 2.81
C PHE A 41 -12.86 3.43 2.20
N LEU A 42 -12.85 2.11 2.24
CA LEU A 42 -11.77 1.30 1.66
C LEU A 42 -12.38 0.10 0.95
N GLU A 43 -12.17 0.02 -0.37
CA GLU A 43 -12.58 -1.13 -1.17
C GLU A 43 -11.37 -2.05 -1.31
N LEU A 44 -11.46 -3.23 -0.70
CA LEU A 44 -10.37 -4.20 -0.69
C LEU A 44 -10.30 -4.99 -2.00
N PRO A 45 -9.09 -5.45 -2.39
CA PRO A 45 -8.97 -6.31 -3.57
C PRO A 45 -9.52 -7.71 -3.26
N PRO A 46 -10.08 -8.40 -4.27
CA PRO A 46 -10.54 -9.78 -4.06
C PRO A 46 -9.36 -10.73 -3.85
N VAL A 47 -9.47 -11.54 -2.81
CA VAL A 47 -8.45 -12.56 -2.50
C VAL A 47 -8.45 -13.61 -3.60
N GLY A 48 -7.26 -14.01 -4.04
CA GLY A 48 -7.07 -15.00 -5.10
C GLY A 48 -6.92 -14.42 -6.49
N LYS A 49 -7.15 -13.12 -6.66
CA LYS A 49 -7.01 -12.48 -7.97
C LYS A 49 -5.55 -12.08 -8.24
N ARG A 50 -5.13 -12.28 -9.48
CA ARG A 50 -3.81 -11.88 -9.97
C ARG A 50 -3.88 -10.50 -10.61
N TYR A 51 -2.84 -9.68 -10.35
CA TYR A 51 -2.70 -8.35 -10.93
C TYR A 51 -1.29 -8.15 -11.47
N ALA A 52 -1.18 -7.34 -12.51
CA ALA A 52 0.11 -6.90 -13.03
C ALA A 52 0.66 -5.76 -12.16
N GLN A 53 1.97 -5.53 -12.25
CA GLN A 53 2.59 -4.38 -11.60
C GLN A 53 1.93 -3.08 -12.08
N GLY A 54 1.60 -2.20 -11.15
CA GLY A 54 1.00 -0.91 -11.46
C GLY A 54 -0.50 -0.96 -11.72
N GLU A 55 -1.10 -2.14 -11.76
CA GLU A 55 -2.53 -2.29 -11.97
C GLU A 55 -3.30 -1.91 -10.71
N ALA A 56 -4.39 -1.15 -10.86
CA ALA A 56 -5.24 -0.77 -9.74
C ALA A 56 -5.93 -2.00 -9.17
N CYS A 57 -5.79 -2.25 -7.87
CA CYS A 57 -6.38 -3.42 -7.21
C CYS A 57 -7.32 -3.07 -6.07
N ALA A 58 -7.23 -1.86 -5.54
CA ALA A 58 -8.08 -1.40 -4.43
C ALA A 58 -8.41 0.07 -4.62
N VAL A 59 -9.39 0.56 -3.86
CA VAL A 59 -9.78 1.98 -3.88
C VAL A 59 -9.86 2.47 -2.44
N ILE A 60 -9.35 3.67 -2.22
CA ILE A 60 -9.45 4.35 -0.93
C ILE A 60 -10.15 5.69 -1.13
N GLU A 61 -11.14 5.99 -0.29
CA GLU A 61 -11.91 7.22 -0.39
C GLU A 61 -11.79 8.03 0.89
N SER A 62 -11.57 9.33 0.72
CA SER A 62 -11.57 10.29 1.81
C SER A 62 -12.78 11.20 1.69
N VAL A 63 -12.95 12.11 2.64
CA VAL A 63 -14.03 13.11 2.62
C VAL A 63 -13.95 14.02 1.40
N LYS A 64 -12.80 14.11 0.74
CA LYS A 64 -12.59 15.03 -0.40
C LYS A 64 -12.21 14.37 -1.72
N ALA A 65 -11.78 13.10 -1.72
CA ALA A 65 -11.26 12.47 -2.94
C ALA A 65 -11.32 10.95 -2.88
N ALA A 66 -11.23 10.32 -4.05
CA ALA A 66 -11.05 8.88 -4.17
C ALA A 66 -9.74 8.62 -4.92
N SER A 67 -9.04 7.56 -4.58
CA SER A 67 -7.77 7.21 -5.19
C SER A 67 -7.64 5.70 -5.34
N ASP A 68 -6.99 5.27 -6.43
CA ASP A 68 -6.66 3.86 -6.62
C ASP A 68 -5.44 3.50 -5.79
N ILE A 69 -5.40 2.25 -5.34
CA ILE A 69 -4.21 1.65 -4.76
C ILE A 69 -3.71 0.64 -5.78
N ASN A 70 -2.46 0.77 -6.18
CA ASN A 70 -1.90 -0.02 -7.27
C ASN A 70 -1.00 -1.13 -6.75
N MET A 71 -0.92 -2.23 -7.51
CA MET A 71 -0.02 -3.33 -7.18
C MET A 71 1.44 -2.87 -7.29
N PRO A 72 2.23 -3.05 -6.23
CA PRO A 72 3.65 -2.64 -6.28
C PRO A 72 4.49 -3.51 -7.20
N VAL A 73 4.15 -4.78 -7.29
CA VAL A 73 4.78 -5.76 -8.19
C VAL A 73 3.69 -6.72 -8.66
N ALA A 74 3.95 -7.45 -9.75
CA ALA A 74 3.00 -8.45 -10.22
C ALA A 74 2.87 -9.59 -9.20
N GLY A 75 1.66 -10.04 -8.96
CA GLY A 75 1.41 -11.12 -8.01
C GLY A 75 -0.06 -11.39 -7.77
N VAL A 76 -0.32 -12.23 -6.78
CA VAL A 76 -1.67 -12.67 -6.39
C VAL A 76 -2.01 -12.13 -5.01
N VAL A 77 -3.21 -11.59 -4.85
CA VAL A 77 -3.71 -11.16 -3.55
C VAL A 77 -4.02 -12.39 -2.71
N VAL A 78 -3.37 -12.52 -1.54
CA VAL A 78 -3.55 -13.67 -0.66
C VAL A 78 -4.29 -13.34 0.64
N ALA A 79 -4.40 -12.06 0.98
CA ALA A 79 -5.17 -11.62 2.15
C ALA A 79 -5.63 -10.17 1.97
N ALA A 80 -6.76 -9.84 2.57
CA ALA A 80 -7.28 -8.48 2.61
C ALA A 80 -7.69 -8.16 4.05
N ASN A 81 -7.42 -6.94 4.49
CA ASN A 81 -7.63 -6.53 5.89
C ASN A 81 -9.05 -6.01 6.10
N GLU A 82 -9.98 -6.91 6.30
CA GLU A 82 -11.39 -6.55 6.48
C GLU A 82 -11.64 -5.75 7.75
N ALA A 83 -10.84 -5.97 8.81
CA ALA A 83 -10.93 -5.18 10.03
C ALA A 83 -10.64 -3.71 9.77
N LEU A 84 -9.67 -3.43 8.90
CA LEU A 84 -9.34 -2.06 8.51
C LEU A 84 -10.47 -1.44 7.69
N ALA A 85 -11.09 -2.21 6.80
CA ALA A 85 -12.20 -1.70 5.98
C ALA A 85 -13.39 -1.29 6.84
N LYS A 86 -13.57 -1.91 8.01
CA LYS A 86 -14.62 -1.54 8.97
C LYS A 86 -14.27 -0.31 9.80
N SER A 87 -13.00 0.06 9.85
CA SER A 87 -12.50 1.21 10.60
C SER A 87 -11.44 1.93 9.78
N PRO A 88 -11.80 2.47 8.61
CA PRO A 88 -10.82 3.02 7.65
C PRO A 88 -10.04 4.23 8.18
N GLU A 89 -10.56 4.91 9.20
CA GLU A 89 -9.86 6.02 9.85
C GLU A 89 -8.56 5.60 10.53
N ARG A 90 -8.34 4.30 10.72
CA ARG A 90 -7.07 3.78 11.26
C ARG A 90 -5.89 4.06 10.33
N VAL A 91 -6.15 4.23 9.04
CA VAL A 91 -5.11 4.62 8.08
C VAL A 91 -4.54 5.98 8.46
N ASN A 92 -5.40 6.91 8.86
CA ASN A 92 -4.96 8.23 9.30
C ASN A 92 -4.22 8.19 10.64
N ALA A 93 -4.64 7.29 11.54
CA ALA A 93 -4.05 7.19 12.87
C ALA A 93 -2.63 6.63 12.83
N ASP A 94 -2.40 5.60 12.00
CA ASP A 94 -1.08 4.99 11.83
C ASP A 94 -1.02 4.25 10.50
N ALA A 95 -0.57 4.97 9.46
CA ALA A 95 -0.54 4.44 8.09
C ALA A 95 0.34 3.19 7.97
N TYR A 96 1.41 3.09 8.76
CA TYR A 96 2.36 1.97 8.64
C TYR A 96 1.95 0.74 9.48
N ALA A 97 0.98 0.87 10.36
CA ALA A 97 0.35 -0.26 11.03
C ALA A 97 -0.89 -0.74 10.28
N ALA A 98 -1.43 0.08 9.39
CA ALA A 98 -2.67 -0.18 8.67
C ALA A 98 -2.40 -0.84 7.32
N TRP A 99 -2.00 -2.12 7.36
CA TRP A 99 -1.84 -2.86 6.11
C TRP A 99 -3.22 -3.07 5.48
N ILE A 100 -3.27 -2.98 4.15
CA ILE A 100 -4.53 -3.05 3.42
C ILE A 100 -4.73 -4.43 2.81
N PHE A 101 -3.70 -4.98 2.18
CA PHE A 101 -3.75 -6.32 1.61
C PHE A 101 -2.36 -6.95 1.63
N ARG A 102 -2.33 -8.28 1.46
CA ARG A 102 -1.07 -9.02 1.29
C ARG A 102 -1.06 -9.70 -0.05
N ILE A 103 0.11 -9.78 -0.65
CA ILE A 103 0.29 -10.41 -1.95
C ILE A 103 1.43 -11.42 -1.92
N GLU A 104 1.33 -12.41 -2.81
CA GLU A 104 2.44 -13.30 -3.13
C GLU A 104 3.02 -12.81 -4.45
N PRO A 105 4.25 -12.27 -4.46
CA PRO A 105 4.83 -11.76 -5.70
C PRO A 105 5.15 -12.88 -6.66
N ASP A 106 4.97 -12.65 -7.96
CA ASP A 106 5.33 -13.61 -8.99
C ASP A 106 6.83 -13.86 -9.01
N ASN A 107 7.60 -12.81 -8.74
CA ASN A 107 9.05 -12.85 -8.75
C ASN A 107 9.60 -11.97 -7.63
N ALA A 108 10.24 -12.57 -6.64
CA ALA A 108 10.82 -11.84 -5.51
C ALA A 108 11.88 -10.81 -5.96
N GLY A 109 12.52 -11.03 -7.11
CA GLY A 109 13.49 -10.09 -7.68
C GLY A 109 12.89 -8.75 -8.08
N ASP A 110 11.56 -8.69 -8.29
CA ASP A 110 10.88 -7.45 -8.65
C ASP A 110 10.94 -6.40 -7.53
N LEU A 111 11.18 -6.82 -6.29
CA LEU A 111 11.34 -5.90 -5.16
C LEU A 111 12.52 -4.94 -5.36
N GLY A 112 13.53 -5.36 -6.13
CA GLY A 112 14.68 -4.50 -6.43
C GLY A 112 14.34 -3.24 -7.22
N GLY A 113 13.19 -3.23 -7.89
CA GLY A 113 12.72 -2.06 -8.64
C GLY A 113 11.98 -1.03 -7.79
N LEU A 114 11.72 -1.32 -6.52
CA LEU A 114 11.01 -0.40 -5.62
C LEU A 114 12.00 0.56 -4.96
N MET A 115 11.47 1.72 -4.53
CA MET A 115 12.29 2.72 -3.85
C MET A 115 12.54 2.33 -2.39
N ASP A 116 13.74 2.65 -1.88
CA ASP A 116 14.00 2.61 -0.44
C ASP A 116 13.45 3.90 0.19
N ALA A 117 13.59 4.02 1.52
CA ALA A 117 13.07 5.18 2.25
C ALA A 117 13.68 6.50 1.78
N ALA A 118 14.98 6.52 1.53
CA ALA A 118 15.67 7.75 1.11
C ALA A 118 15.21 8.20 -0.28
N ALA A 119 15.10 7.28 -1.22
CA ALA A 119 14.63 7.58 -2.57
C ALA A 119 13.18 8.05 -2.57
N TYR A 120 12.33 7.38 -1.78
CA TYR A 120 10.93 7.76 -1.66
C TYR A 120 10.76 9.13 -1.02
N ALA A 121 11.53 9.43 0.04
CA ALA A 121 11.44 10.73 0.71
C ALA A 121 11.74 11.88 -0.26
N GLY A 122 12.73 11.70 -1.13
CA GLY A 122 13.04 12.66 -2.18
C GLY A 122 11.93 12.79 -3.22
N HIS A 123 11.30 11.68 -3.58
CA HIS A 123 10.16 11.66 -4.52
C HIS A 123 8.95 12.37 -3.92
N ALA A 124 8.60 12.08 -2.69
CA ALA A 124 7.43 12.65 -2.02
C ALA A 124 7.57 14.15 -1.75
N ALA A 125 8.80 14.65 -1.63
CA ALA A 125 9.07 16.07 -1.39
C ALA A 125 8.89 16.96 -2.62
N LYS A 126 8.74 16.37 -3.79
CA LYS A 126 8.61 17.12 -5.06
C LYS A 126 7.20 17.68 -5.27
#